data_1a3c7115813517647e67d7e925373e66
#
_entry.id   1a3c7115813517647e67d7e925373e66
#
_cell.length_a   1.000
_cell.length_b   1.000
_cell.length_c   1.000
_cell.angle_alpha   90.00
_cell.angle_beta   90.00
_cell.angle_gamma   90.00
#
_symmetry.space_group_name_H-M   'P 1'
#
loop_
_entity.id
_entity.type
_entity.pdbx_description
1 polymer ?
#
loop_
_entity_poly.entity_id
_entity_poly.type
_entity_poly.pdbx_seq_one_letter_code
_entity_poly.pdbx_strand_id
1 'polypeptide(L)'
;MKPFYPLAPALLLTHVLCAQTTAEKLAEYMDATYKAKLFNGVVLAARNDSILLAKGYGWRDYENRIPHDTNSIFRIGSVTKPFTAVVILYLQEHGQLKLTDKVSKYFPEYKYGGNITIKNLLTHTSGIIEYSNQDNFFEELAYKPYTQKDFWKYIKNEPLDFEPNSEYSYSNSNYFILGYLIEKITGKPYEQYVREIIFNKAGMTHSGFDFKNLQSSYKTVGYDVFHDSVHIRSRIADSSAAYAAGGIYTTAGDMFRFHKALIENRIISQKSQQEAYTNYKEGYGYGWYIREWPKGKLIGHKGGIMGFCTLFTRGVSDNSCIITFSNDYSCSDNPETDLNAIDVPFLQILEGTYTIYYIPRVAIKSNPASLPQYTGTYKMDSTIGFTIDVTVKDNHLQAIFNNGNPYAFYEEKKDFFFTKQSNSQLEFERDASGKIIDVLLYFNRRKVPHLKIK
;
A
#
# COMPACT_ATOMS: atom_id res chain seq x y z
N MET A 1 -3.50 -0.49 80.33
CA MET A 1 -4.27 -0.91 79.13
C MET A 1 -3.95 0.08 78.02
N LYS A 2 -3.20 -0.35 77.00
CA LYS A 2 -2.93 0.47 75.82
C LYS A 2 -3.96 0.07 74.75
N PRO A 3 -4.56 1.00 74.00
CA PRO A 3 -5.53 0.64 72.96
C PRO A 3 -4.84 0.04 71.74
N PHE A 4 -5.36 -1.09 71.23
CA PHE A 4 -5.01 -1.73 69.98
C PHE A 4 -5.74 -1.02 68.83
N TYR A 5 -5.00 -0.44 67.88
CA TYR A 5 -5.58 0.04 66.58
C TYR A 5 -5.49 -1.07 65.56
N PRO A 6 -6.55 -1.44 64.90
CA PRO A 6 -6.48 -2.41 63.80
C PRO A 6 -5.87 -1.75 62.55
N LEU A 7 -4.82 -2.34 62.00
CA LEU A 7 -4.32 -2.03 60.67
C LEU A 7 -5.36 -2.45 59.60
N ALA A 8 -5.88 -1.47 58.88
CA ALA A 8 -6.68 -1.71 57.69
C ALA A 8 -5.77 -2.26 56.59
N PRO A 9 -6.16 -3.32 55.86
CA PRO A 9 -5.38 -3.83 54.71
C PRO A 9 -5.47 -2.83 53.58
N ALA A 10 -4.30 -2.28 53.17
CA ALA A 10 -4.19 -1.52 51.92
C ALA A 10 -4.41 -2.46 50.74
N LEU A 11 -5.55 -2.33 50.06
CA LEU A 11 -5.78 -2.95 48.76
C LEU A 11 -4.82 -2.33 47.73
N LEU A 12 -3.74 -3.03 47.42
CA LEU A 12 -2.91 -2.74 46.27
C LEU A 12 -3.71 -3.09 45.00
N LEU A 13 -4.37 -2.09 44.39
CA LEU A 13 -4.89 -2.18 43.03
C LEU A 13 -3.70 -2.28 42.07
N THR A 14 -3.29 -3.49 41.78
CA THR A 14 -2.37 -3.76 40.65
C THR A 14 -3.13 -3.45 39.37
N HIS A 15 -2.87 -2.30 38.78
CA HIS A 15 -3.27 -2.03 37.42
C HIS A 15 -2.45 -2.97 36.52
N VAL A 16 -3.06 -4.07 36.07
CA VAL A 16 -2.53 -4.89 35.00
C VAL A 16 -2.58 -4.02 33.75
N LEU A 17 -1.46 -3.41 33.38
CA LEU A 17 -1.27 -2.81 32.07
C LEU A 17 -1.36 -3.96 31.05
N CYS A 18 -2.56 -4.20 30.53
CA CYS A 18 -2.76 -5.14 29.43
C CYS A 18 -2.05 -4.57 28.20
N ALA A 19 -0.99 -5.24 27.75
CA ALA A 19 -0.28 -4.82 26.55
C ALA A 19 -1.23 -4.93 25.36
N GLN A 20 -1.31 -3.84 24.57
CA GLN A 20 -2.13 -3.77 23.37
C GLN A 20 -1.81 -4.91 22.39
N THR A 21 -2.82 -5.61 21.91
CA THR A 21 -2.67 -6.68 20.92
C THR A 21 -2.24 -6.13 19.56
N THR A 22 -1.71 -6.99 18.69
CA THR A 22 -1.35 -6.64 17.31
C THR A 22 -2.56 -6.08 16.54
N ALA A 23 -3.73 -6.69 16.72
CA ALA A 23 -4.97 -6.25 16.07
C ALA A 23 -5.40 -4.83 16.53
N GLU A 24 -5.33 -4.56 17.84
CA GLU A 24 -5.65 -3.22 18.37
C GLU A 24 -4.68 -2.15 17.85
N LYS A 25 -3.40 -2.47 17.71
CA LYS A 25 -2.40 -1.54 17.18
C LYS A 25 -2.63 -1.24 15.69
N LEU A 26 -2.96 -2.24 14.89
CA LEU A 26 -3.32 -2.08 13.47
C LEU A 26 -4.58 -1.20 13.33
N ALA A 27 -5.60 -1.46 14.14
CA ALA A 27 -6.83 -0.68 14.14
C ALA A 27 -6.58 0.78 14.57
N GLU A 28 -5.81 1.01 15.65
CA GLU A 28 -5.45 2.35 16.11
C GLU A 28 -4.72 3.15 15.02
N TYR A 29 -3.75 2.52 14.35
CA TYR A 29 -3.02 3.16 13.26
C TYR A 29 -3.96 3.57 12.12
N MET A 30 -4.82 2.67 11.67
CA MET A 30 -5.75 2.96 10.56
C MET A 30 -6.85 3.95 10.95
N ASP A 31 -7.36 3.89 12.17
CA ASP A 31 -8.35 4.86 12.66
C ASP A 31 -7.74 6.28 12.70
N ALA A 32 -6.45 6.40 13.09
CA ALA A 32 -5.72 7.66 13.05
C ALA A 32 -5.47 8.14 11.60
N THR A 33 -5.08 7.24 10.70
CA THR A 33 -4.86 7.52 9.28
C THR A 33 -6.15 8.03 8.61
N TYR A 34 -7.27 7.37 8.87
CA TYR A 34 -8.58 7.80 8.38
C TYR A 34 -9.00 9.15 8.97
N LYS A 35 -8.85 9.34 10.27
CA LYS A 35 -9.15 10.61 10.96
C LYS A 35 -8.31 11.77 10.42
N ALA A 36 -7.08 11.49 10.02
CA ALA A 36 -6.20 12.46 9.36
C ALA A 36 -6.56 12.68 7.87
N LYS A 37 -7.60 12.02 7.34
CA LYS A 37 -8.04 12.07 5.94
C LYS A 37 -6.98 11.60 4.92
N LEU A 38 -6.11 10.69 5.36
CA LEU A 38 -5.03 10.14 4.54
C LEU A 38 -5.42 8.81 3.88
N PHE A 39 -6.63 8.32 4.11
CA PHE A 39 -7.09 7.05 3.54
C PHE A 39 -8.60 6.99 3.38
N ASN A 40 -9.06 6.51 2.22
CA ASN A 40 -10.44 6.15 1.93
C ASN A 40 -10.44 4.83 1.16
N GLY A 41 -10.97 3.75 1.76
CA GLY A 41 -10.88 2.43 1.15
C GLY A 41 -11.04 1.26 2.12
N VAL A 42 -10.41 0.14 1.80
CA VAL A 42 -10.46 -1.11 2.59
C VAL A 42 -9.06 -1.61 2.87
N VAL A 43 -8.82 -2.04 4.12
CA VAL A 43 -7.58 -2.73 4.51
C VAL A 43 -7.89 -4.12 5.04
N LEU A 44 -6.99 -5.07 4.77
CA LEU A 44 -6.94 -6.37 5.41
C LEU A 44 -5.49 -6.68 5.78
N ALA A 45 -5.27 -7.04 7.04
CA ALA A 45 -3.98 -7.54 7.52
C ALA A 45 -4.18 -8.91 8.17
N ALA A 46 -3.36 -9.86 7.80
CA ALA A 46 -3.42 -11.21 8.30
C ALA A 46 -2.02 -11.78 8.54
N ARG A 47 -1.93 -12.79 9.39
CA ARG A 47 -0.74 -13.64 9.55
C ARG A 47 -1.17 -15.08 9.68
N ASN A 48 -0.52 -15.97 8.92
CA ASN A 48 -0.97 -17.35 8.75
C ASN A 48 -2.45 -17.35 8.31
N ASP A 49 -3.30 -18.10 8.98
CA ASP A 49 -4.74 -18.18 8.68
C ASP A 49 -5.60 -17.16 9.44
N SER A 50 -4.98 -16.32 10.28
CA SER A 50 -5.69 -15.39 11.16
C SER A 50 -5.74 -13.98 10.56
N ILE A 51 -6.95 -13.49 10.30
CA ILE A 51 -7.19 -12.08 9.97
C ILE A 51 -7.10 -11.28 11.27
N LEU A 52 -6.19 -10.31 11.32
CA LEU A 52 -5.95 -9.45 12.46
C LEU A 52 -6.71 -8.13 12.35
N LEU A 53 -6.91 -7.66 11.12
CA LEU A 53 -7.72 -6.50 10.80
C LEU A 53 -8.37 -6.71 9.43
N ALA A 54 -9.68 -6.46 9.31
CA ALA A 54 -10.38 -6.32 8.03
C ALA A 54 -11.45 -5.26 8.21
N LYS A 55 -11.27 -4.08 7.59
CA LYS A 55 -12.16 -2.94 7.82
C LYS A 55 -12.20 -2.00 6.62
N GLY A 56 -13.41 -1.47 6.34
CA GLY A 56 -13.63 -0.35 5.44
C GLY A 56 -13.56 0.98 6.17
N TYR A 57 -13.02 2.00 5.49
CA TYR A 57 -12.86 3.36 5.97
C TYR A 57 -13.38 4.34 4.93
N GLY A 58 -14.21 5.28 5.34
CA GLY A 58 -14.78 6.31 4.47
C GLY A 58 -15.84 5.78 3.49
N TRP A 59 -15.88 6.34 2.29
CA TRP A 59 -17.01 6.22 1.39
C TRP A 59 -16.67 5.39 0.14
N ARG A 60 -17.45 4.31 -0.08
CA ARG A 60 -17.47 3.55 -1.34
C ARG A 60 -18.11 4.35 -2.47
N ASP A 61 -19.11 5.14 -2.13
CA ASP A 61 -19.77 6.10 -3.00
C ASP A 61 -20.05 7.36 -2.16
N TYR A 62 -19.29 8.42 -2.41
CA TYR A 62 -19.35 9.63 -1.62
C TYR A 62 -20.66 10.39 -1.85
N GLU A 63 -21.13 10.50 -3.09
CA GLU A 63 -22.31 11.23 -3.46
C GLU A 63 -23.58 10.62 -2.84
N ASN A 64 -23.64 9.29 -2.80
CA ASN A 64 -24.74 8.54 -2.20
C ASN A 64 -24.52 8.21 -0.72
N ARG A 65 -23.38 8.65 -0.14
CA ARG A 65 -23.00 8.40 1.27
C ARG A 65 -23.01 6.93 1.64
N ILE A 66 -22.57 6.06 0.74
CA ILE A 66 -22.46 4.63 0.98
C ILE A 66 -21.06 4.34 1.53
N PRO A 67 -20.93 3.85 2.79
CA PRO A 67 -19.63 3.58 3.38
C PRO A 67 -18.95 2.37 2.75
N HIS A 68 -17.63 2.31 2.86
CA HIS A 68 -16.89 1.09 2.59
C HIS A 68 -17.20 0.00 3.61
N ASP A 69 -17.23 -1.23 3.13
CA ASP A 69 -17.21 -2.45 3.93
C ASP A 69 -16.18 -3.44 3.32
N THR A 70 -15.98 -4.58 3.97
CA THR A 70 -15.02 -5.60 3.54
C THR A 70 -15.39 -6.31 2.23
N ASN A 71 -16.63 -6.11 1.74
CA ASN A 71 -17.12 -6.64 0.48
C ASN A 71 -16.99 -5.63 -0.67
N SER A 72 -16.54 -4.40 -0.39
CA SER A 72 -16.32 -3.38 -1.42
C SER A 72 -15.42 -3.91 -2.52
N ILE A 73 -15.84 -3.76 -3.78
CA ILE A 73 -15.16 -4.28 -4.98
C ILE A 73 -14.36 -3.16 -5.63
N PHE A 74 -13.07 -3.41 -5.81
CA PHE A 74 -12.14 -2.45 -6.40
C PHE A 74 -11.53 -2.99 -7.68
N ARG A 75 -11.16 -2.12 -8.61
CA ARG A 75 -10.20 -2.43 -9.66
C ARG A 75 -8.81 -2.44 -9.02
N ILE A 76 -8.00 -3.46 -9.34
CA ILE A 76 -6.70 -3.62 -8.67
C ILE A 76 -5.49 -3.23 -9.53
N GLY A 77 -5.74 -2.75 -10.76
CA GLY A 77 -4.66 -2.31 -11.64
C GLY A 77 -3.55 -3.35 -11.76
N SER A 78 -2.31 -2.92 -11.67
CA SER A 78 -1.14 -3.79 -11.87
C SER A 78 -0.99 -4.93 -10.84
N VAL A 79 -1.77 -4.98 -9.76
CA VAL A 79 -1.89 -6.18 -8.92
C VAL A 79 -2.48 -7.36 -9.71
N THR A 80 -2.97 -7.14 -10.94
CA THR A 80 -3.31 -8.18 -11.93
C THR A 80 -2.08 -8.99 -12.38
N LYS A 81 -0.89 -8.39 -12.45
CA LYS A 81 0.32 -9.04 -12.98
C LYS A 81 0.73 -10.31 -12.25
N PRO A 82 0.69 -10.38 -10.90
CA PRO A 82 0.82 -11.61 -10.16
C PRO A 82 -0.06 -12.76 -10.69
N PHE A 83 -1.32 -12.48 -11.01
CA PHE A 83 -2.26 -13.49 -11.54
C PHE A 83 -1.81 -13.99 -12.91
N THR A 84 -1.45 -13.09 -13.82
CA THR A 84 -0.94 -13.44 -15.15
C THR A 84 0.33 -14.29 -15.03
N ALA A 85 1.27 -13.90 -14.18
CA ALA A 85 2.51 -14.65 -13.96
C ALA A 85 2.23 -16.06 -13.39
N VAL A 86 1.30 -16.18 -12.44
CA VAL A 86 0.88 -17.47 -11.87
C VAL A 86 0.28 -18.38 -12.96
N VAL A 87 -0.51 -17.85 -13.89
CA VAL A 87 -1.05 -18.63 -15.03
C VAL A 87 0.07 -19.08 -15.97
N ILE A 88 1.05 -18.22 -16.28
CA ILE A 88 2.22 -18.61 -17.10
C ILE A 88 3.02 -19.74 -16.43
N LEU A 89 3.25 -19.65 -15.13
CA LEU A 89 3.95 -20.69 -14.38
C LEU A 89 3.14 -21.98 -14.29
N TYR A 90 1.81 -21.89 -14.19
CA TYR A 90 0.93 -23.04 -14.27
C TYR A 90 1.07 -23.76 -15.62
N LEU A 91 1.08 -23.00 -16.73
CA LEU A 91 1.30 -23.57 -18.07
C LEU A 91 2.69 -24.21 -18.22
N GLN A 92 3.72 -23.61 -17.61
CA GLN A 92 5.07 -24.20 -17.55
C GLN A 92 5.09 -25.53 -16.81
N GLU A 93 4.46 -25.60 -15.63
CA GLU A 93 4.39 -26.84 -14.83
C GLU A 93 3.69 -27.99 -15.59
N HIS A 94 2.74 -27.63 -16.47
CA HIS A 94 2.00 -28.58 -17.30
C HIS A 94 2.65 -28.85 -18.67
N GLY A 95 3.90 -28.36 -18.86
CA GLY A 95 4.67 -28.62 -20.06
C GLY A 95 4.15 -27.94 -21.35
N GLN A 96 3.23 -26.96 -21.20
CA GLN A 96 2.61 -26.27 -22.35
C GLN A 96 3.48 -25.14 -22.91
N LEU A 97 4.45 -24.65 -22.14
CA LEU A 97 5.47 -23.69 -22.55
C LEU A 97 6.75 -23.86 -21.74
N LYS A 98 7.84 -23.22 -22.20
CA LYS A 98 9.07 -22.99 -21.41
C LYS A 98 9.32 -21.50 -21.32
N LEU A 99 9.79 -21.02 -20.17
CA LEU A 99 10.11 -19.59 -20.00
C LEU A 99 11.25 -19.14 -20.92
N THR A 100 12.04 -20.08 -21.43
CA THR A 100 13.08 -19.85 -22.44
C THR A 100 12.56 -19.82 -23.87
N ASP A 101 11.29 -20.17 -24.11
CA ASP A 101 10.70 -20.09 -25.43
C ASP A 101 10.73 -18.64 -25.93
N LYS A 102 11.03 -18.47 -27.21
CA LYS A 102 11.03 -17.16 -27.87
C LYS A 102 9.60 -16.74 -28.19
N VAL A 103 9.33 -15.44 -28.08
CA VAL A 103 8.02 -14.84 -28.41
C VAL A 103 7.64 -15.18 -29.87
N SER A 104 8.61 -15.23 -30.79
CA SER A 104 8.38 -15.60 -32.20
C SER A 104 7.85 -17.02 -32.41
N LYS A 105 8.01 -17.93 -31.43
CA LYS A 105 7.40 -19.27 -31.50
C LYS A 105 5.86 -19.18 -31.54
N TYR A 106 5.30 -18.19 -30.87
CA TYR A 106 3.86 -18.01 -30.72
C TYR A 106 3.32 -16.85 -31.60
N PHE A 107 4.15 -15.83 -31.81
CA PHE A 107 3.84 -14.63 -32.60
C PHE A 107 4.95 -14.40 -33.62
N PRO A 108 4.99 -15.24 -34.72
CA PRO A 108 6.05 -15.17 -35.73
C PRO A 108 6.04 -13.85 -36.51
N GLU A 109 4.91 -13.16 -36.52
CA GLU A 109 4.74 -11.85 -37.15
C GLU A 109 5.38 -10.68 -36.36
N TYR A 110 5.79 -10.91 -35.10
CA TYR A 110 6.44 -9.88 -34.31
C TYR A 110 7.94 -9.83 -34.61
N LYS A 111 8.38 -8.74 -35.24
CA LYS A 111 9.74 -8.55 -35.76
C LYS A 111 10.85 -8.90 -34.75
N TYR A 112 10.69 -8.49 -33.48
CA TYR A 112 11.70 -8.67 -32.45
C TYR A 112 11.50 -9.95 -31.63
N GLY A 113 10.46 -10.72 -31.89
CA GLY A 113 10.08 -11.90 -31.12
C GLY A 113 11.14 -12.99 -31.05
N GLY A 114 12.09 -13.03 -32.02
CA GLY A 114 13.21 -13.98 -32.04
C GLY A 114 14.29 -13.72 -30.96
N ASN A 115 14.35 -12.51 -30.43
CA ASN A 115 15.32 -12.15 -29.40
C ASN A 115 14.74 -12.17 -27.98
N ILE A 116 13.42 -12.06 -27.86
CA ILE A 116 12.71 -11.92 -26.59
C ILE A 116 12.19 -13.29 -26.13
N THR A 117 12.43 -13.65 -24.88
CA THR A 117 11.88 -14.85 -24.24
C THR A 117 10.64 -14.53 -23.41
N ILE A 118 9.84 -15.55 -23.06
CA ILE A 118 8.73 -15.40 -22.09
C ILE A 118 9.24 -14.88 -20.74
N LYS A 119 10.44 -15.31 -20.32
CA LYS A 119 11.09 -14.79 -19.12
C LYS A 119 11.31 -13.27 -19.18
N ASN A 120 11.76 -12.75 -20.33
CA ASN A 120 11.96 -11.30 -20.50
C ASN A 120 10.65 -10.51 -20.32
N LEU A 121 9.52 -11.06 -20.78
CA LEU A 121 8.20 -10.44 -20.58
C LEU A 121 7.83 -10.41 -19.09
N LEU A 122 8.00 -11.54 -18.38
CA LEU A 122 7.68 -11.66 -16.95
C LEU A 122 8.51 -10.71 -16.08
N THR A 123 9.76 -10.42 -16.49
CA THR A 123 10.73 -9.65 -15.69
C THR A 123 10.92 -8.21 -16.16
N HIS A 124 10.13 -7.73 -17.11
CA HIS A 124 10.25 -6.39 -17.70
C HIS A 124 11.65 -6.07 -18.27
N THR A 125 12.29 -7.09 -18.86
CA THR A 125 13.62 -6.99 -19.48
C THR A 125 13.59 -7.22 -21.00
N SER A 126 12.44 -7.02 -21.63
CA SER A 126 12.24 -7.27 -23.07
C SER A 126 12.69 -6.14 -23.99
N GLY A 127 12.74 -4.91 -23.48
CA GLY A 127 12.92 -3.70 -24.30
C GLY A 127 11.67 -3.27 -25.07
N ILE A 128 10.52 -3.95 -24.91
CA ILE A 128 9.28 -3.59 -25.61
C ILE A 128 8.73 -2.28 -25.07
N ILE A 129 8.44 -1.33 -25.96
CA ILE A 129 7.86 -0.03 -25.62
C ILE A 129 6.55 -0.17 -24.84
N GLU A 130 6.21 0.85 -24.06
CA GLU A 130 4.95 0.91 -23.31
C GLU A 130 3.79 1.30 -24.24
N TYR A 131 2.79 0.42 -24.39
CA TYR A 131 1.65 0.63 -25.28
C TYR A 131 0.78 1.83 -24.88
N SER A 132 0.74 2.18 -23.60
CA SER A 132 -0.05 3.29 -23.10
C SER A 132 0.57 4.68 -23.36
N ASN A 133 1.78 4.72 -23.95
CA ASN A 133 2.42 5.94 -24.42
C ASN A 133 1.85 6.42 -25.79
N GLN A 134 0.89 5.71 -26.38
CA GLN A 134 0.17 6.19 -27.57
C GLN A 134 -0.49 7.54 -27.30
N ASP A 135 -0.51 8.39 -28.31
CA ASP A 135 -1.25 9.65 -28.27
C ASP A 135 -2.72 9.41 -27.91
N ASN A 136 -3.26 10.23 -27.04
CA ASN A 136 -4.63 10.21 -26.54
C ASN A 136 -5.03 8.88 -25.83
N PHE A 137 -4.07 8.09 -25.34
CA PHE A 137 -4.41 6.82 -24.69
C PHE A 137 -5.29 7.04 -23.46
N PHE A 138 -4.86 7.88 -22.53
CA PHE A 138 -5.59 8.15 -21.29
C PHE A 138 -6.78 9.09 -21.47
N GLU A 139 -6.83 9.87 -22.53
CA GLU A 139 -7.94 10.77 -22.85
C GLU A 139 -9.08 10.05 -23.56
N GLU A 140 -8.77 9.08 -24.44
CA GLU A 140 -9.75 8.47 -25.32
C GLU A 140 -9.67 6.95 -25.41
N LEU A 141 -8.50 6.37 -25.75
CA LEU A 141 -8.39 4.95 -26.11
C LEU A 141 -8.70 4.03 -24.95
N ALA A 142 -8.30 4.38 -23.73
CA ALA A 142 -8.54 3.60 -22.52
C ALA A 142 -10.03 3.41 -22.18
N TYR A 143 -10.92 4.20 -22.75
CA TYR A 143 -12.36 4.17 -22.47
C TYR A 143 -13.20 3.43 -23.51
N LYS A 144 -12.55 2.93 -24.55
CA LYS A 144 -13.13 2.13 -25.64
C LYS A 144 -12.61 0.70 -25.56
N PRO A 145 -13.32 -0.28 -26.17
CA PRO A 145 -12.75 -1.60 -26.35
C PRO A 145 -11.40 -1.51 -27.08
N TYR A 146 -10.35 -2.04 -26.43
CA TYR A 146 -8.98 -2.06 -26.96
C TYR A 146 -8.63 -3.48 -27.32
N THR A 147 -8.49 -3.75 -28.64
CA THR A 147 -8.36 -5.10 -29.16
C THR A 147 -6.90 -5.54 -29.30
N GLN A 148 -6.68 -6.84 -29.42
CA GLN A 148 -5.37 -7.39 -29.78
C GLN A 148 -4.81 -6.76 -31.06
N LYS A 149 -5.69 -6.48 -32.06
CA LYS A 149 -5.31 -5.81 -33.30
C LYS A 149 -4.79 -4.40 -33.07
N ASP A 150 -5.44 -3.63 -32.18
CA ASP A 150 -5.02 -2.26 -31.85
C ASP A 150 -3.67 -2.26 -31.17
N PHE A 151 -3.47 -3.19 -30.21
CA PHE A 151 -2.20 -3.38 -29.52
C PHE A 151 -1.06 -3.71 -30.50
N TRP A 152 -1.23 -4.74 -31.35
CA TRP A 152 -0.20 -5.11 -32.32
C TRP A 152 0.04 -4.02 -33.37
N LYS A 153 -0.98 -3.29 -33.78
CA LYS A 153 -0.83 -2.16 -34.72
C LYS A 153 0.13 -1.12 -34.15
N TYR A 154 0.11 -0.89 -32.86
CA TYR A 154 0.97 0.10 -32.20
C TYR A 154 2.41 -0.42 -32.01
N ILE A 155 2.59 -1.61 -31.42
CA ILE A 155 3.94 -2.06 -31.03
C ILE A 155 4.71 -2.83 -32.10
N LYS A 156 4.03 -3.36 -33.12
CA LYS A 156 4.59 -4.37 -34.04
C LYS A 156 5.88 -3.93 -34.74
N ASN A 157 5.96 -2.67 -35.15
CA ASN A 157 7.07 -2.14 -35.97
C ASN A 157 7.96 -1.19 -35.16
N GLU A 158 7.57 -0.84 -33.94
CA GLU A 158 8.34 0.07 -33.10
C GLU A 158 9.64 -0.58 -32.65
N PRO A 159 10.76 0.14 -32.63
CA PRO A 159 12.01 -0.40 -32.13
C PRO A 159 11.92 -0.75 -30.65
N LEU A 160 12.78 -1.65 -30.20
CA LEU A 160 12.94 -1.86 -28.75
C LEU A 160 13.68 -0.67 -28.14
N ASP A 161 13.29 -0.29 -26.92
CA ASP A 161 13.97 0.76 -26.16
C ASP A 161 15.41 0.34 -25.77
N PHE A 162 15.65 -0.98 -25.60
CA PHE A 162 16.93 -1.58 -25.28
C PHE A 162 16.98 -3.05 -25.68
N GLU A 163 18.18 -3.61 -25.78
CA GLU A 163 18.37 -5.03 -26.08
C GLU A 163 17.83 -5.93 -24.95
N PRO A 164 17.13 -7.03 -25.24
CA PRO A 164 16.59 -7.92 -24.23
C PRO A 164 17.65 -8.37 -23.20
N ASN A 165 17.34 -8.27 -21.91
CA ASN A 165 18.18 -8.49 -20.72
C ASN A 165 19.20 -7.40 -20.40
N SER A 166 19.44 -6.40 -21.24
CA SER A 166 20.41 -5.36 -20.93
C SER A 166 19.95 -4.46 -19.78
N GLU A 167 18.64 -4.12 -19.79
CA GLU A 167 18.06 -3.19 -18.83
C GLU A 167 16.75 -3.72 -18.25
N TYR A 168 16.24 -3.04 -17.23
CA TYR A 168 14.90 -3.19 -16.69
C TYR A 168 14.10 -1.92 -17.00
N SER A 169 12.96 -2.10 -17.64
CA SER A 169 11.98 -1.03 -17.82
C SER A 169 10.57 -1.62 -17.72
N TYR A 170 9.86 -1.18 -16.68
CA TYR A 170 8.49 -1.63 -16.45
C TYR A 170 7.60 -1.28 -17.65
N SER A 171 6.99 -2.28 -18.29
CA SER A 171 6.12 -2.09 -19.44
C SER A 171 4.90 -3.01 -19.36
N ASN A 172 3.71 -2.41 -19.45
CA ASN A 172 2.45 -3.14 -19.50
C ASN A 172 2.32 -3.97 -20.80
N SER A 173 2.99 -3.55 -21.87
CA SER A 173 3.03 -4.30 -23.13
C SER A 173 3.48 -5.74 -22.95
N ASN A 174 4.43 -5.99 -22.05
CA ASN A 174 4.90 -7.33 -21.73
C ASN A 174 3.75 -8.23 -21.25
N TYR A 175 2.91 -7.72 -20.37
CA TYR A 175 1.80 -8.48 -19.78
C TYR A 175 0.61 -8.62 -20.74
N PHE A 176 0.43 -7.68 -21.67
CA PHE A 176 -0.48 -7.85 -22.79
C PHE A 176 -0.09 -9.05 -23.64
N ILE A 177 1.20 -9.14 -24.03
CA ILE A 177 1.70 -10.29 -24.81
C ILE A 177 1.55 -11.59 -24.02
N LEU A 178 1.82 -11.60 -22.70
CA LEU A 178 1.59 -12.78 -21.85
C LEU A 178 0.12 -13.19 -21.82
N GLY A 179 -0.82 -12.23 -21.77
CA GLY A 179 -2.25 -12.51 -21.86
C GLY A 179 -2.63 -13.16 -23.21
N TYR A 180 -2.18 -12.60 -24.33
CA TYR A 180 -2.41 -13.18 -25.65
C TYR A 180 -1.71 -14.53 -25.85
N LEU A 181 -0.56 -14.73 -25.19
CA LEU A 181 0.13 -16.02 -25.15
C LEU A 181 -0.73 -17.09 -24.46
N ILE A 182 -1.34 -16.74 -23.33
CA ILE A 182 -2.26 -17.64 -22.62
C ILE A 182 -3.41 -18.03 -23.52
N GLU A 183 -4.06 -17.08 -24.20
CA GLU A 183 -5.14 -17.35 -25.15
C GLU A 183 -4.68 -18.22 -26.32
N LYS A 184 -3.51 -17.95 -26.88
CA LYS A 184 -2.93 -18.70 -27.99
C LYS A 184 -2.67 -20.17 -27.64
N ILE A 185 -2.16 -20.44 -26.43
CA ILE A 185 -1.82 -21.79 -25.97
C ILE A 185 -3.09 -22.56 -25.58
N THR A 186 -4.02 -21.90 -24.90
CA THR A 186 -5.18 -22.57 -24.29
C THR A 186 -6.40 -22.63 -25.19
N GLY A 187 -6.46 -21.76 -26.20
CA GLY A 187 -7.66 -21.57 -27.04
C GLY A 187 -8.83 -20.93 -26.31
N LYS A 188 -8.63 -20.42 -25.09
CA LYS A 188 -9.66 -19.80 -24.25
C LYS A 188 -9.38 -18.31 -24.04
N PRO A 189 -10.41 -17.47 -23.88
CA PRO A 189 -10.22 -16.10 -23.45
C PRO A 189 -9.43 -16.02 -22.14
N TYR A 190 -8.55 -15.03 -22.01
CA TYR A 190 -7.68 -14.83 -20.83
C TYR A 190 -8.48 -14.81 -19.52
N GLU A 191 -9.58 -14.04 -19.47
CA GLU A 191 -10.46 -13.99 -18.29
C GLU A 191 -10.99 -15.37 -17.90
N GLN A 192 -11.49 -16.12 -18.88
CA GLN A 192 -12.02 -17.47 -18.61
C GLN A 192 -10.95 -18.37 -18.02
N TYR A 193 -9.73 -18.33 -18.56
CA TYR A 193 -8.66 -19.19 -18.09
C TYR A 193 -8.15 -18.79 -16.69
N VAL A 194 -8.02 -17.47 -16.40
CA VAL A 194 -7.73 -17.00 -15.05
C VAL A 194 -8.80 -17.45 -14.04
N ARG A 195 -10.06 -17.39 -14.44
CA ARG A 195 -11.18 -17.85 -13.60
C ARG A 195 -11.07 -19.34 -13.31
N GLU A 196 -10.79 -20.18 -14.30
CA GLU A 196 -10.65 -21.63 -14.15
C GLU A 196 -9.45 -21.98 -13.23
N ILE A 197 -8.31 -21.38 -13.49
CA ILE A 197 -7.05 -21.76 -12.86
C ILE A 197 -6.87 -21.10 -11.49
N ILE A 198 -7.36 -19.88 -11.30
CA ILE A 198 -7.12 -19.12 -10.06
C ILE A 198 -8.42 -18.91 -9.29
N PHE A 199 -9.40 -18.20 -9.86
CA PHE A 199 -10.56 -17.76 -9.07
C PHE A 199 -11.34 -18.94 -8.49
N ASN A 200 -11.63 -19.97 -9.30
CA ASN A 200 -12.36 -21.15 -8.85
C ASN A 200 -11.56 -21.94 -7.81
N LYS A 201 -10.26 -22.16 -8.05
CA LYS A 201 -9.40 -22.92 -7.12
C LYS A 201 -9.17 -22.19 -5.79
N ALA A 202 -9.11 -20.86 -5.83
CA ALA A 202 -8.94 -20.04 -4.63
C ALA A 202 -10.27 -19.73 -3.92
N GLY A 203 -11.42 -19.91 -4.58
CA GLY A 203 -12.73 -19.53 -4.07
C GLY A 203 -13.00 -18.02 -4.14
N MET A 204 -12.46 -17.34 -5.16
CA MET A 204 -12.61 -15.90 -5.39
C MET A 204 -13.91 -15.60 -6.15
N THR A 205 -15.01 -15.51 -5.43
CA THR A 205 -16.36 -15.40 -6.01
C THR A 205 -16.77 -13.97 -6.38
N HIS A 206 -16.03 -12.96 -5.92
CA HIS A 206 -16.30 -11.54 -6.15
C HIS A 206 -15.22 -10.89 -7.04
N SER A 207 -14.57 -11.70 -7.87
CA SER A 207 -13.47 -11.27 -8.75
C SER A 207 -13.83 -11.46 -10.22
N GLY A 208 -13.34 -10.57 -11.07
CA GLY A 208 -13.59 -10.61 -12.51
C GLY A 208 -12.86 -9.50 -13.26
N PHE A 209 -13.29 -9.22 -14.47
CA PHE A 209 -12.63 -8.26 -15.38
C PHE A 209 -13.55 -7.13 -15.85
N ASP A 210 -14.78 -7.40 -16.21
CA ASP A 210 -15.69 -6.36 -16.70
C ASP A 210 -16.27 -5.50 -15.57
N PHE A 211 -15.42 -4.67 -14.97
CA PHE A 211 -15.85 -3.75 -13.93
C PHE A 211 -16.85 -2.71 -14.43
N LYS A 212 -16.74 -2.27 -15.70
CA LYS A 212 -17.62 -1.25 -16.28
C LYS A 212 -19.08 -1.67 -16.21
N ASN A 213 -19.37 -2.91 -16.59
CA ASN A 213 -20.72 -3.48 -16.65
C ASN A 213 -21.11 -4.27 -15.38
N LEU A 214 -20.22 -4.34 -14.38
CA LEU A 214 -20.49 -5.04 -13.13
C LEU A 214 -21.75 -4.48 -12.44
N GLN A 215 -22.74 -5.34 -12.25
CA GLN A 215 -23.95 -5.06 -11.47
C GLN A 215 -23.77 -5.62 -10.06
N SER A 216 -23.38 -4.75 -9.14
CA SER A 216 -23.20 -5.13 -7.73
C SER A 216 -23.40 -3.92 -6.82
N SER A 217 -24.12 -4.12 -5.73
CA SER A 217 -24.25 -3.12 -4.67
C SER A 217 -22.92 -2.83 -3.94
N TYR A 218 -21.94 -3.69 -4.11
CA TYR A 218 -20.59 -3.53 -3.55
C TYR A 218 -19.59 -2.86 -4.51
N LYS A 219 -20.01 -2.51 -5.72
CA LYS A 219 -19.16 -1.81 -6.70
C LYS A 219 -18.75 -0.45 -6.15
N THR A 220 -17.44 -0.18 -6.14
CA THR A 220 -16.87 1.05 -5.62
C THR A 220 -16.81 2.13 -6.71
N VAL A 221 -17.16 3.35 -6.37
CA VAL A 221 -16.93 4.53 -7.24
C VAL A 221 -15.48 4.96 -7.07
N GLY A 222 -14.76 5.09 -8.18
CA GLY A 222 -13.39 5.60 -8.19
C GLY A 222 -13.35 7.12 -8.33
N TYR A 223 -12.34 7.74 -7.74
CA TYR A 223 -12.10 9.19 -7.78
C TYR A 223 -10.69 9.48 -8.26
N ASP A 224 -10.54 10.45 -9.18
CA ASP A 224 -9.22 10.97 -9.58
C ASP A 224 -8.66 11.89 -8.51
N VAL A 225 -9.55 12.58 -7.79
CA VAL A 225 -9.24 13.39 -6.61
C VAL A 225 -10.28 13.09 -5.54
N PHE A 226 -9.82 12.72 -4.35
CA PHE A 226 -10.65 12.55 -3.16
C PHE A 226 -9.96 13.23 -1.97
N HIS A 227 -10.04 14.57 -1.94
CA HIS A 227 -9.32 15.36 -0.93
C HIS A 227 -10.21 16.48 -0.38
N ASP A 228 -10.33 16.56 0.95
CA ASP A 228 -11.10 17.56 1.70
C ASP A 228 -12.53 17.77 1.19
N SER A 229 -12.80 18.85 0.45
CA SER A 229 -14.08 19.18 -0.15
C SER A 229 -14.14 18.93 -1.65
N VAL A 230 -13.06 18.43 -2.26
CA VAL A 230 -12.98 18.17 -3.71
C VAL A 230 -13.03 16.69 -3.98
N HIS A 231 -14.07 16.26 -4.70
CA HIS A 231 -14.27 14.87 -5.11
C HIS A 231 -14.56 14.84 -6.61
N ILE A 232 -13.59 14.35 -7.39
CA ILE A 232 -13.72 14.26 -8.84
C ILE A 232 -13.84 12.78 -9.19
N ARG A 233 -15.03 12.36 -9.63
CA ARG A 233 -15.26 10.98 -10.07
C ARG A 233 -14.39 10.65 -11.27
N SER A 234 -13.76 9.51 -11.20
CA SER A 234 -12.99 8.98 -12.30
C SER A 234 -13.87 8.41 -13.40
N ARG A 235 -13.45 8.55 -14.63
CA ARG A 235 -14.03 7.81 -15.75
C ARG A 235 -13.62 6.34 -15.64
N ILE A 236 -14.54 5.43 -15.96
CA ILE A 236 -14.26 3.99 -15.92
C ILE A 236 -13.64 3.58 -17.26
N ALA A 237 -12.34 3.25 -17.23
CA ALA A 237 -11.67 2.68 -18.39
C ALA A 237 -12.23 1.29 -18.73
N ASP A 238 -12.25 0.96 -20.02
CA ASP A 238 -12.60 -0.37 -20.49
C ASP A 238 -11.60 -1.40 -19.96
N SER A 239 -12.07 -2.56 -19.54
CA SER A 239 -11.19 -3.59 -18.95
C SER A 239 -10.19 -4.16 -19.96
N SER A 240 -10.53 -4.13 -21.25
CA SER A 240 -9.64 -4.56 -22.34
C SER A 240 -8.43 -3.64 -22.50
N ALA A 241 -8.55 -2.35 -22.13
CA ALA A 241 -7.44 -1.41 -22.18
C ALA A 241 -6.38 -1.63 -21.09
N ALA A 242 -6.69 -2.37 -20.02
CA ALA A 242 -5.74 -2.79 -18.99
C ALA A 242 -5.44 -4.29 -19.03
N TYR A 243 -6.38 -5.08 -19.56
CA TYR A 243 -6.29 -6.51 -19.89
C TYR A 243 -5.48 -7.33 -18.85
N ALA A 244 -4.53 -8.14 -19.30
CA ALA A 244 -3.69 -9.00 -18.46
C ALA A 244 -2.63 -8.24 -17.64
N ALA A 245 -2.47 -6.94 -17.87
CA ALA A 245 -1.60 -6.07 -17.11
C ALA A 245 -2.30 -5.38 -15.92
N GLY A 246 -3.65 -5.22 -15.97
CA GLY A 246 -4.34 -4.38 -14.98
C GLY A 246 -5.86 -4.54 -14.91
N GLY A 247 -6.47 -5.52 -15.58
CA GLY A 247 -7.92 -5.58 -15.80
C GLY A 247 -8.76 -6.18 -14.68
N ILE A 248 -8.17 -6.81 -13.67
CA ILE A 248 -8.91 -7.49 -12.60
C ILE A 248 -9.60 -6.48 -11.66
N TYR A 249 -10.83 -6.82 -11.26
CA TYR A 249 -11.47 -6.30 -10.06
C TYR A 249 -11.65 -7.40 -9.02
N THR A 250 -11.64 -7.04 -7.73
CA THR A 250 -11.76 -8.01 -6.64
C THR A 250 -12.12 -7.33 -5.31
N THR A 251 -12.27 -8.11 -4.24
CA THR A 251 -12.39 -7.67 -2.85
C THR A 251 -11.11 -8.00 -2.05
N ALA A 252 -10.91 -7.34 -0.91
CA ALA A 252 -9.81 -7.69 -0.02
C ALA A 252 -9.91 -9.15 0.49
N GLY A 253 -11.14 -9.64 0.71
CA GLY A 253 -11.38 -11.03 1.10
C GLY A 253 -10.96 -12.04 0.02
N ASP A 254 -11.26 -11.77 -1.25
CA ASP A 254 -10.84 -12.65 -2.36
C ASP A 254 -9.32 -12.62 -2.56
N MET A 255 -8.67 -11.46 -2.39
CA MET A 255 -7.20 -11.39 -2.40
C MET A 255 -6.57 -12.20 -1.27
N PHE A 256 -7.17 -12.22 -0.09
CA PHE A 256 -6.72 -13.07 0.99
C PHE A 256 -6.90 -14.57 0.66
N ARG A 257 -7.98 -14.94 -0.04
CA ARG A 257 -8.16 -16.32 -0.55
C ARG A 257 -7.09 -16.69 -1.57
N PHE A 258 -6.71 -15.75 -2.46
CA PHE A 258 -5.58 -15.95 -3.39
C PHE A 258 -4.26 -16.16 -2.63
N HIS A 259 -3.98 -15.33 -1.62
CA HIS A 259 -2.82 -15.50 -0.74
C HIS A 259 -2.78 -16.90 -0.11
N LYS A 260 -3.89 -17.35 0.47
CA LYS A 260 -3.99 -18.70 1.05
C LYS A 260 -3.79 -19.81 0.02
N ALA A 261 -4.40 -19.68 -1.15
CA ALA A 261 -4.27 -20.67 -2.22
C ALA A 261 -2.82 -20.83 -2.71
N LEU A 262 -2.02 -19.75 -2.66
CA LEU A 262 -0.58 -19.80 -2.94
C LEU A 262 0.19 -20.49 -1.80
N ILE A 263 -0.06 -20.16 -0.52
CA ILE A 263 0.58 -20.82 0.63
C ILE A 263 0.32 -22.31 0.60
N GLU A 264 -0.91 -22.72 0.32
CA GLU A 264 -1.35 -24.13 0.28
C GLU A 264 -0.94 -24.84 -1.03
N ASN A 265 -0.23 -24.18 -1.93
CA ASN A 265 0.19 -24.71 -3.24
C ASN A 265 -0.98 -25.26 -4.10
N ARG A 266 -2.19 -24.70 -3.95
CA ARG A 266 -3.39 -25.15 -4.68
C ARG A 266 -3.39 -24.77 -6.16
N ILE A 267 -2.57 -23.78 -6.56
CA ILE A 267 -2.55 -23.24 -7.93
C ILE A 267 -1.26 -23.63 -8.63
N ILE A 268 -0.13 -23.29 -8.06
CA ILE A 268 1.22 -23.61 -8.56
C ILE A 268 2.08 -24.17 -7.41
N SER A 269 3.08 -24.95 -7.75
CA SER A 269 3.98 -25.59 -6.79
C SER A 269 4.83 -24.56 -6.02
N GLN A 270 5.32 -24.96 -4.86
CA GLN A 270 6.29 -24.17 -4.09
C GLN A 270 7.54 -23.84 -4.92
N LYS A 271 7.99 -24.77 -5.78
CA LYS A 271 9.13 -24.55 -6.67
C LYS A 271 8.89 -23.38 -7.62
N SER A 272 7.75 -23.35 -8.29
CA SER A 272 7.38 -22.25 -9.20
C SER A 272 7.20 -20.91 -8.46
N GLN A 273 6.67 -20.95 -7.23
CA GLN A 273 6.61 -19.77 -6.40
C GLN A 273 8.00 -19.24 -6.04
N GLN A 274 8.93 -20.09 -5.64
CA GLN A 274 10.32 -19.71 -5.34
C GLN A 274 11.00 -19.11 -6.58
N GLU A 275 10.76 -19.67 -7.76
CA GLU A 275 11.25 -19.11 -9.04
C GLU A 275 10.65 -17.72 -9.29
N ALA A 276 9.34 -17.54 -9.08
CA ALA A 276 8.67 -16.25 -9.23
C ALA A 276 9.21 -15.18 -8.26
N TYR A 277 9.62 -15.59 -7.05
CA TYR A 277 10.11 -14.70 -5.98
C TYR A 277 11.63 -14.52 -6.00
N THR A 278 12.26 -14.84 -7.11
CA THR A 278 13.68 -14.56 -7.35
C THR A 278 13.83 -13.16 -7.91
N ASN A 279 14.70 -12.34 -7.30
CA ASN A 279 15.07 -11.04 -7.85
C ASN A 279 15.93 -11.25 -9.08
N TYR A 280 15.36 -11.02 -10.27
CA TYR A 280 16.09 -11.15 -11.52
C TYR A 280 16.77 -9.85 -11.94
N LYS A 281 16.09 -8.71 -11.72
CA LYS A 281 16.66 -7.39 -11.96
C LYS A 281 15.85 -6.33 -11.21
N GLU A 282 16.50 -5.32 -10.63
CA GLU A 282 15.88 -4.15 -9.97
C GLU A 282 14.77 -4.49 -8.96
N GLY A 283 14.92 -5.59 -8.21
CA GLY A 283 13.92 -6.01 -7.23
C GLY A 283 12.65 -6.60 -7.85
N TYR A 284 12.69 -7.06 -9.12
CA TYR A 284 11.53 -7.63 -9.79
C TYR A 284 11.74 -9.12 -10.15
N GLY A 285 10.72 -9.93 -9.86
CA GLY A 285 10.62 -11.34 -10.22
C GLY A 285 9.59 -11.57 -11.32
N TYR A 286 8.88 -12.71 -11.30
CA TYR A 286 7.82 -12.97 -12.26
C TYR A 286 6.49 -12.39 -11.78
N GLY A 287 6.25 -11.13 -12.07
CA GLY A 287 5.03 -10.41 -11.70
C GLY A 287 5.00 -9.91 -10.25
N TRP A 288 6.12 -9.93 -9.57
CA TRP A 288 6.22 -9.52 -8.19
C TRP A 288 7.40 -8.58 -7.98
N TYR A 289 7.19 -7.48 -7.26
CA TYR A 289 8.26 -6.75 -6.59
C TYR A 289 8.75 -7.56 -5.40
N ILE A 290 10.07 -7.57 -5.22
CA ILE A 290 10.77 -8.34 -4.20
C ILE A 290 11.59 -7.37 -3.36
N ARG A 291 11.39 -7.43 -2.06
CA ARG A 291 12.08 -6.57 -1.10
C ARG A 291 12.64 -7.43 0.02
N GLU A 292 13.92 -7.25 0.31
CA GLU A 292 14.52 -7.84 1.51
C GLU A 292 14.02 -7.09 2.75
N TRP A 293 13.72 -7.82 3.79
CA TRP A 293 13.17 -7.31 5.03
C TRP A 293 13.79 -8.04 6.23
N PRO A 294 13.94 -7.46 7.45
CA PRO A 294 14.65 -8.07 8.57
C PRO A 294 14.21 -9.50 8.92
N LYS A 295 12.94 -9.84 8.74
CA LYS A 295 12.39 -11.18 9.00
C LYS A 295 12.24 -12.04 7.76
N GLY A 296 12.86 -11.68 6.66
CA GLY A 296 12.85 -12.43 5.42
C GLY A 296 12.31 -11.63 4.25
N LYS A 297 11.95 -12.33 3.18
CA LYS A 297 11.56 -11.73 1.92
C LYS A 297 10.10 -11.26 1.94
N LEU A 298 9.87 -10.03 1.52
CA LEU A 298 8.56 -9.51 1.17
C LEU A 298 8.37 -9.51 -0.33
N ILE A 299 7.21 -9.94 -0.78
CA ILE A 299 6.81 -9.91 -2.17
C ILE A 299 5.47 -9.19 -2.29
N GLY A 300 5.25 -8.49 -3.40
CA GLY A 300 4.00 -7.77 -3.57
C GLY A 300 3.89 -7.07 -4.90
N HIS A 301 2.81 -6.34 -5.08
CA HIS A 301 2.65 -5.44 -6.22
C HIS A 301 1.76 -4.26 -5.85
N LYS A 302 2.13 -3.06 -6.34
CA LYS A 302 1.25 -1.88 -6.34
C LYS A 302 0.39 -1.91 -7.61
N GLY A 303 -0.79 -1.34 -7.51
CA GLY A 303 -1.68 -1.16 -8.64
C GLY A 303 -2.26 0.25 -8.68
N GLY A 304 -2.11 0.91 -9.82
CA GLY A 304 -2.80 2.16 -10.14
C GLY A 304 -3.66 1.93 -11.38
N ILE A 305 -4.88 2.38 -11.33
CA ILE A 305 -5.79 2.47 -12.48
C ILE A 305 -6.80 3.55 -12.18
N MET A 306 -7.26 4.29 -13.19
CA MET A 306 -8.14 5.45 -13.02
C MET A 306 -9.15 5.25 -11.89
N GLY A 307 -9.09 6.12 -10.90
CA GLY A 307 -9.95 6.10 -9.71
C GLY A 307 -9.54 5.14 -8.59
N PHE A 308 -8.45 4.37 -8.74
CA PHE A 308 -8.07 3.36 -7.75
C PHE A 308 -6.57 3.23 -7.57
N CYS A 309 -6.15 3.14 -6.30
CA CYS A 309 -4.83 2.71 -5.90
C CYS A 309 -4.94 1.44 -5.05
N THR A 310 -4.02 0.50 -5.25
CA THR A 310 -4.04 -0.78 -4.54
C THR A 310 -2.63 -1.23 -4.19
N LEU A 311 -2.52 -1.96 -3.10
CA LEU A 311 -1.29 -2.59 -2.66
C LEU A 311 -1.59 -3.99 -2.13
N PHE A 312 -0.77 -4.94 -2.51
CA PHE A 312 -0.79 -6.30 -2.03
C PHE A 312 0.63 -6.71 -1.64
N THR A 313 0.87 -6.92 -0.35
CA THR A 313 2.17 -7.33 0.21
C THR A 313 2.04 -8.65 0.94
N ARG A 314 3.02 -9.53 0.78
CA ARG A 314 3.09 -10.84 1.42
C ARG A 314 4.47 -11.05 2.04
N GLY A 315 4.52 -11.49 3.28
CA GLY A 315 5.72 -12.04 3.91
C GLY A 315 5.84 -13.54 3.58
N VAL A 316 6.97 -13.91 2.97
CA VAL A 316 7.18 -15.31 2.55
C VAL A 316 7.48 -16.23 3.75
N SER A 317 8.18 -15.69 4.75
CA SER A 317 8.66 -16.48 5.91
C SER A 317 7.61 -16.68 7.01
N ASP A 318 6.70 -15.72 7.18
CA ASP A 318 5.74 -15.72 8.29
C ASP A 318 4.28 -15.75 7.81
N ASN A 319 4.08 -15.97 6.51
CA ASN A 319 2.76 -15.97 5.86
C ASN A 319 1.92 -14.73 6.22
N SER A 320 2.56 -13.59 6.41
CA SER A 320 1.84 -12.34 6.59
C SER A 320 1.27 -11.84 5.26
N CYS A 321 0.17 -11.12 5.34
CA CYS A 321 -0.53 -10.57 4.18
C CYS A 321 -1.10 -9.20 4.53
N ILE A 322 -0.81 -8.21 3.70
CA ILE A 322 -1.37 -6.87 3.79
C ILE A 322 -2.00 -6.55 2.45
N ILE A 323 -3.27 -6.17 2.49
CA ILE A 323 -4.07 -5.77 1.34
C ILE A 323 -4.64 -4.39 1.65
N THR A 324 -4.33 -3.42 0.81
CA THR A 324 -4.81 -2.05 0.96
C THR A 324 -5.38 -1.58 -0.36
N PHE A 325 -6.66 -1.27 -0.38
CA PHE A 325 -7.39 -0.78 -1.55
C PHE A 325 -7.97 0.58 -1.26
N SER A 326 -7.65 1.57 -2.10
CA SER A 326 -8.21 2.91 -2.07
C SER A 326 -8.95 3.21 -3.37
N ASN A 327 -10.05 3.94 -3.28
CA ASN A 327 -10.76 4.49 -4.43
C ASN A 327 -10.42 5.98 -4.64
N ASP A 328 -9.26 6.39 -4.19
CA ASP A 328 -8.63 7.68 -4.44
C ASP A 328 -7.37 7.48 -5.27
N TYR A 329 -7.34 8.01 -6.50
CA TYR A 329 -6.18 7.87 -7.40
C TYR A 329 -5.07 8.87 -7.08
N SER A 330 -5.35 9.93 -6.32
CA SER A 330 -4.34 10.91 -5.89
C SER A 330 -3.22 10.30 -5.04
N CYS A 331 -3.45 9.10 -4.47
CA CYS A 331 -2.43 8.34 -3.74
C CYS A 331 -1.25 7.87 -4.62
N SER A 332 -1.34 7.97 -5.95
CA SER A 332 -0.22 7.67 -6.86
C SER A 332 0.86 8.74 -6.83
N ASP A 333 0.47 9.99 -6.56
CA ASP A 333 1.31 11.17 -6.74
C ASP A 333 1.60 11.92 -5.43
N ASN A 334 0.89 11.58 -4.35
CA ASN A 334 1.04 12.22 -3.06
C ASN A 334 1.71 11.28 -2.04
N PRO A 335 2.93 11.60 -1.58
CA PRO A 335 3.64 10.78 -0.59
C PRO A 335 2.88 10.59 0.74
N GLU A 336 2.00 11.53 1.14
CA GLU A 336 1.24 11.43 2.39
C GLU A 336 0.11 10.40 2.31
N THR A 337 -0.45 10.19 1.11
CA THR A 337 -1.52 9.22 0.83
C THR A 337 -1.01 7.97 0.12
N ASP A 338 0.29 7.87 -0.17
CA ASP A 338 0.88 6.67 -0.77
C ASP A 338 0.61 5.45 0.13
N LEU A 339 0.08 4.38 -0.45
CA LEU A 339 -0.24 3.15 0.28
C LEU A 339 0.98 2.50 0.95
N ASN A 340 2.21 2.81 0.51
CA ASN A 340 3.42 2.40 1.23
C ASN A 340 3.51 3.05 2.62
N ALA A 341 2.90 4.22 2.83
CA ALA A 341 2.82 4.84 4.14
C ALA A 341 1.99 4.00 5.14
N ILE A 342 1.14 3.11 4.65
CA ILE A 342 0.38 2.14 5.45
C ILE A 342 1.14 0.81 5.56
N ASP A 343 1.72 0.32 4.48
CA ASP A 343 2.37 -0.99 4.37
C ASP A 343 3.53 -1.13 5.38
N VAL A 344 4.43 -0.15 5.42
CA VAL A 344 5.61 -0.20 6.31
C VAL A 344 5.24 -0.23 7.80
N PRO A 345 4.38 0.66 8.32
CA PRO A 345 3.91 0.57 9.70
C PRO A 345 3.19 -0.74 10.02
N PHE A 346 2.39 -1.26 9.08
CA PHE A 346 1.71 -2.54 9.26
C PHE A 346 2.68 -3.69 9.41
N LEU A 347 3.72 -3.76 8.57
CA LEU A 347 4.78 -4.75 8.67
C LEU A 347 5.48 -4.67 10.03
N GLN A 348 5.84 -3.48 10.49
CA GLN A 348 6.48 -3.26 11.78
C GLN A 348 5.57 -3.69 12.95
N ILE A 349 4.26 -3.41 12.86
CA ILE A 349 3.28 -3.83 13.86
C ILE A 349 3.14 -5.36 13.85
N LEU A 350 3.02 -5.96 12.67
CA LEU A 350 2.91 -7.41 12.51
C LEU A 350 4.14 -8.13 13.08
N GLU A 351 5.33 -7.61 12.86
CA GLU A 351 6.58 -8.21 13.33
C GLU A 351 6.84 -8.04 14.82
N GLY A 352 6.12 -7.12 15.49
CA GLY A 352 6.40 -6.76 16.87
C GLY A 352 7.74 -6.02 17.05
N THR A 353 8.40 -5.65 15.96
CA THR A 353 9.65 -4.84 15.96
C THR A 353 9.40 -3.35 16.22
N TYR A 354 8.31 -3.04 16.64
CA TYR A 354 7.50 -1.90 16.99
C TYR A 354 8.23 -0.78 17.73
N THR A 355 9.30 -0.29 17.23
CA THR A 355 9.95 0.84 17.88
C THR A 355 9.59 2.18 17.28
N ILE A 356 9.12 2.23 16.01
CA ILE A 356 8.90 3.52 15.33
C ILE A 356 7.83 3.36 14.24
N TYR A 357 6.56 3.53 14.54
CA TYR A 357 5.63 3.91 13.49
C TYR A 357 5.04 5.30 13.76
N TYR A 358 4.92 6.05 12.71
CA TYR A 358 4.25 7.34 12.71
C TYR A 358 2.74 7.13 12.81
N ILE A 359 2.10 7.70 13.82
CA ILE A 359 0.63 7.76 13.87
C ILE A 359 0.22 9.11 13.28
N PRO A 360 -0.51 9.13 12.16
CA PRO A 360 -1.03 10.35 11.58
C PRO A 360 -1.86 11.14 12.58
N ARG A 361 -1.67 12.47 12.61
CA ARG A 361 -2.35 13.39 13.52
C ARG A 361 -2.95 14.54 12.73
N VAL A 362 -4.02 15.12 13.26
CA VAL A 362 -4.72 16.25 12.64
C VAL A 362 -4.31 17.56 13.33
N ALA A 363 -3.75 18.48 12.54
CA ALA A 363 -3.47 19.82 13.02
C ALA A 363 -4.76 20.64 13.11
N ILE A 364 -4.92 21.38 14.21
CA ILE A 364 -5.91 22.46 14.29
C ILE A 364 -5.30 23.75 13.74
N LYS A 365 -6.15 24.71 13.39
CA LYS A 365 -5.68 26.04 13.02
C LYS A 365 -5.25 26.77 14.29
N SER A 366 -3.93 26.87 14.52
CA SER A 366 -3.37 27.60 15.65
C SER A 366 -3.72 29.09 15.57
N ASN A 367 -3.92 29.72 16.74
CA ASN A 367 -3.96 31.17 16.82
C ASN A 367 -2.51 31.71 16.80
N PRO A 368 -2.06 32.44 15.76
CA PRO A 368 -0.68 32.93 15.69
C PRO A 368 -0.25 33.77 16.89
N ALA A 369 -1.19 34.52 17.51
CA ALA A 369 -0.92 35.35 18.68
C ALA A 369 -0.61 34.52 19.95
N SER A 370 -1.01 33.25 19.98
CA SER A 370 -0.74 32.36 21.12
C SER A 370 0.58 31.60 21.02
N LEU A 371 1.19 31.52 19.82
CA LEU A 371 2.41 30.71 19.61
C LEU A 371 3.66 31.26 20.34
N PRO A 372 3.89 32.58 20.46
CA PRO A 372 5.08 33.10 21.14
C PRO A 372 5.24 32.67 22.61
N GLN A 373 4.16 32.30 23.28
CA GLN A 373 4.25 31.82 24.67
C GLN A 373 5.04 30.50 24.83
N TYR A 374 5.13 29.69 23.74
CA TYR A 374 5.81 28.40 23.71
C TYR A 374 7.31 28.52 23.38
N THR A 375 7.78 29.71 22.98
CA THR A 375 9.17 29.90 22.55
C THR A 375 10.15 29.85 23.73
N GLY A 376 11.34 29.36 23.48
CA GLY A 376 12.44 29.30 24.45
C GLY A 376 13.34 28.08 24.22
N THR A 377 14.43 28.05 24.98
CA THR A 377 15.31 26.90 25.05
C THR A 377 14.91 26.04 26.28
N TYR A 378 14.65 24.76 25.99
CA TYR A 378 14.31 23.75 27.01
C TYR A 378 15.46 22.76 27.12
N LYS A 379 15.90 22.44 28.33
CA LYS A 379 17.04 21.56 28.57
C LYS A 379 16.65 20.36 29.39
N MET A 380 17.07 19.18 28.99
CA MET A 380 16.86 17.96 29.73
C MET A 380 17.66 18.03 31.09
N ASP A 381 17.00 17.69 32.18
CA ASP A 381 17.63 17.52 33.45
C ASP A 381 18.40 16.19 33.51
N SER A 382 19.53 16.15 32.82
CA SER A 382 20.41 14.98 32.79
C SER A 382 21.83 15.36 32.37
N THR A 383 22.78 14.48 32.66
CA THR A 383 24.20 14.58 32.26
C THR A 383 24.42 14.61 30.74
N ILE A 384 23.40 14.34 29.90
CA ILE A 384 23.51 14.23 28.44
C ILE A 384 23.43 15.58 27.73
N GLY A 385 22.98 16.66 28.43
CA GLY A 385 22.97 18.01 27.87
C GLY A 385 22.05 18.24 26.65
N PHE A 386 21.00 17.45 26.50
CA PHE A 386 20.05 17.57 25.40
C PHE A 386 19.20 18.84 25.49
N THR A 387 19.07 19.58 24.40
CA THR A 387 18.28 20.82 24.30
C THR A 387 17.25 20.79 23.21
N ILE A 388 16.17 21.56 23.42
CA ILE A 388 15.16 21.86 22.42
C ILE A 388 15.01 23.38 22.33
N ASP A 389 15.37 23.97 21.20
CA ASP A 389 15.13 25.37 20.94
C ASP A 389 13.83 25.51 20.15
N VAL A 390 12.83 26.16 20.76
CA VAL A 390 11.50 26.36 20.16
C VAL A 390 11.35 27.81 19.75
N THR A 391 11.02 28.01 18.47
CA THR A 391 10.76 29.33 17.85
C THR A 391 9.42 29.30 17.10
N VAL A 392 8.96 30.45 16.60
CA VAL A 392 7.78 30.56 15.73
C VAL A 392 8.24 30.90 14.32
N LYS A 393 7.76 30.15 13.33
CA LYS A 393 7.96 30.42 11.91
C LYS A 393 6.72 30.02 11.13
N ASP A 394 6.30 30.82 10.18
CA ASP A 394 5.18 30.55 9.25
C ASP A 394 3.90 30.06 9.95
N ASN A 395 3.54 30.71 11.08
CA ASN A 395 2.36 30.40 11.90
C ASN A 395 2.35 28.99 12.53
N HIS A 396 3.51 28.37 12.72
CA HIS A 396 3.67 27.14 13.51
C HIS A 396 4.92 27.20 14.40
N LEU A 397 5.05 26.27 15.34
CA LEU A 397 6.27 26.15 16.12
C LEU A 397 7.34 25.47 15.27
N GLN A 398 8.58 25.90 15.47
CA GLN A 398 9.77 25.27 14.94
C GLN A 398 10.63 24.81 16.11
N ALA A 399 10.97 23.52 16.17
CA ALA A 399 11.83 22.97 17.20
C ALA A 399 13.14 22.46 16.62
N ILE A 400 14.26 22.82 17.25
CA ILE A 400 15.61 22.37 16.90
C ILE A 400 16.15 21.56 18.07
N PHE A 401 16.55 20.32 17.80
CA PHE A 401 17.09 19.40 18.80
C PHE A 401 18.61 19.37 18.71
N ASN A 402 19.32 19.70 19.80
CA ASN A 402 20.79 19.69 19.89
C ASN A 402 21.50 20.37 18.71
N ASN A 403 21.05 21.57 18.32
CA ASN A 403 21.59 22.33 17.17
C ASN A 403 21.48 21.58 15.83
N GLY A 404 20.58 20.61 15.71
CA GLY A 404 20.30 19.87 14.46
C GLY A 404 19.42 20.65 13.48
N ASN A 405 18.79 19.93 12.56
CA ASN A 405 17.84 20.54 11.62
C ASN A 405 16.53 20.92 12.30
N PRO A 406 15.87 22.02 11.88
CA PRO A 406 14.59 22.41 12.43
C PRO A 406 13.45 21.49 11.95
N TYR A 407 12.54 21.17 12.86
CA TYR A 407 11.31 20.44 12.61
C TYR A 407 10.10 21.37 12.79
N ALA A 408 9.17 21.35 11.87
CA ALA A 408 7.90 22.04 12.01
C ALA A 408 6.96 21.26 12.94
N PHE A 409 6.36 21.96 13.91
CA PHE A 409 5.41 21.39 14.87
C PHE A 409 4.06 22.09 14.75
N TYR A 410 3.01 21.31 14.59
CA TYR A 410 1.63 21.74 14.38
C TYR A 410 0.80 21.43 15.63
N GLU A 411 -0.08 22.34 16.01
CA GLU A 411 -0.97 22.17 17.16
C GLU A 411 -2.03 21.10 16.86
N GLU A 412 -2.16 20.09 17.72
CA GLU A 412 -3.26 19.11 17.69
C GLU A 412 -4.38 19.52 18.66
N LYS A 413 -3.97 20.03 19.80
CA LYS A 413 -4.81 20.61 20.84
C LYS A 413 -3.99 21.62 21.66
N LYS A 414 -4.63 22.44 22.48
CA LYS A 414 -3.92 23.40 23.35
C LYS A 414 -2.78 22.72 24.10
N ASP A 415 -1.61 23.34 24.05
CA ASP A 415 -0.37 22.91 24.72
C ASP A 415 0.22 21.60 24.18
N PHE A 416 -0.32 21.02 23.10
CA PHE A 416 0.17 19.79 22.52
C PHE A 416 0.40 19.94 21.00
N PHE A 417 1.64 19.70 20.58
CA PHE A 417 2.10 19.87 19.21
C PHE A 417 2.76 18.60 18.69
N PHE A 418 2.64 18.35 17.39
CA PHE A 418 3.27 17.20 16.72
C PHE A 418 3.98 17.65 15.44
N THR A 419 5.00 16.88 15.02
CA THR A 419 5.61 17.07 13.70
C THR A 419 5.14 16.01 12.73
N LYS A 420 4.97 16.41 11.46
CA LYS A 420 4.65 15.50 10.34
C LYS A 420 5.88 14.74 9.82
N GLN A 421 7.08 15.12 10.25
CA GLN A 421 8.35 14.57 9.77
C GLN A 421 8.84 13.37 10.59
N SER A 422 8.29 13.17 11.79
CA SER A 422 8.62 12.07 12.69
C SER A 422 7.48 11.81 13.67
N ASN A 423 7.57 10.72 14.44
CA ASN A 423 6.62 10.46 15.53
C ASN A 423 7.01 11.19 16.84
N SER A 424 7.34 12.49 16.73
CA SER A 424 7.69 13.32 17.87
C SER A 424 6.57 14.30 18.20
N GLN A 425 6.30 14.46 19.50
CA GLN A 425 5.32 15.41 20.01
C GLN A 425 5.93 16.21 21.15
N LEU A 426 5.46 17.45 21.30
CA LEU A 426 5.78 18.36 22.39
C LEU A 426 4.51 18.65 23.18
N GLU A 427 4.50 18.37 24.46
CA GLU A 427 3.43 18.76 25.40
C GLU A 427 3.99 19.77 26.40
N PHE A 428 3.42 20.96 26.40
CA PHE A 428 3.86 22.06 27.27
C PHE A 428 3.07 22.01 28.57
N GLU A 429 3.79 22.02 29.70
CA GLU A 429 3.19 22.05 31.02
C GLU A 429 3.14 23.48 31.55
N ARG A 430 2.05 23.80 32.30
CA ARG A 430 1.84 25.12 32.91
C ARG A 430 1.81 25.03 34.41
N ASP A 431 2.28 26.09 35.05
CA ASP A 431 2.08 26.29 36.51
C ASP A 431 0.65 26.78 36.82
N ALA A 432 0.35 26.95 38.11
CA ALA A 432 -0.95 27.43 38.59
C ALA A 432 -1.33 28.83 38.09
N SER A 433 -0.35 29.64 37.64
CA SER A 433 -0.57 30.96 37.02
C SER A 433 -0.87 30.89 35.52
N GLY A 434 -0.75 29.73 34.93
CA GLY A 434 -0.90 29.51 33.47
C GLY A 434 0.37 29.76 32.65
N LYS A 435 1.51 30.01 33.31
CA LYS A 435 2.81 30.18 32.64
C LYS A 435 3.40 28.82 32.24
N ILE A 436 3.95 28.72 31.05
CA ILE A 436 4.66 27.52 30.61
C ILE A 436 5.96 27.39 31.41
N ILE A 437 6.15 26.24 32.01
CA ILE A 437 7.30 25.92 32.89
C ILE A 437 8.14 24.78 32.35
N ASP A 438 7.55 23.88 31.55
CA ASP A 438 8.23 22.70 31.05
C ASP A 438 7.68 22.28 29.66
N VAL A 439 8.46 21.49 28.96
CA VAL A 439 8.02 20.77 27.76
C VAL A 439 8.38 19.28 27.85
N LEU A 440 7.40 18.45 27.62
CA LEU A 440 7.58 17.01 27.54
C LEU A 440 7.76 16.61 26.08
N LEU A 441 8.88 15.97 25.78
CA LEU A 441 9.11 15.37 24.46
C LEU A 441 8.59 13.94 24.49
N TYR A 442 7.65 13.63 23.59
CA TYR A 442 7.30 12.25 23.27
C TYR A 442 8.07 11.84 22.03
N PHE A 443 8.92 10.85 22.19
CA PHE A 443 9.63 10.22 21.09
C PHE A 443 9.32 8.72 21.12
N ASN A 444 8.68 8.22 20.09
CA ASN A 444 8.24 6.82 20.02
C ASN A 444 7.40 6.39 21.25
N ARG A 445 6.48 7.23 21.69
CA ARG A 445 5.62 7.05 22.88
C ARG A 445 6.36 7.03 24.23
N ARG A 446 7.64 7.29 24.28
CA ARG A 446 8.38 7.48 25.52
C ARG A 446 8.34 8.96 25.90
N LYS A 447 7.95 9.23 27.14
CA LYS A 447 7.94 10.57 27.72
C LYS A 447 9.34 10.93 28.19
N VAL A 448 9.87 12.05 27.73
CA VAL A 448 11.17 12.59 28.14
C VAL A 448 10.93 14.02 28.61
N PRO A 449 11.04 14.31 29.91
CA PRO A 449 10.83 15.65 30.44
C PRO A 449 12.01 16.60 30.14
N HIS A 450 11.70 17.87 29.90
CA HIS A 450 12.66 18.93 29.68
C HIS A 450 12.27 20.17 30.46
N LEU A 451 13.25 20.89 31.03
CA LEU A 451 13.04 22.13 31.77
C LEU A 451 13.28 23.34 30.89
N LYS A 452 12.41 24.35 30.97
CA LYS A 452 12.60 25.62 30.29
C LYS A 452 13.72 26.42 30.92
N ILE A 453 14.71 26.82 30.13
CA ILE A 453 15.78 27.74 30.55
C ILE A 453 15.28 29.17 30.31
N LYS A 454 15.56 30.06 31.27
CA LYS A 454 15.25 31.49 31.18
C LYS A 454 16.17 32.21 30.23
#